data_e4d24b02b626f73a59891dd82f662f91
#
_entry.id   e4d24b02b626f73a59891dd82f662f91
#
_cell.length_a   1.000
_cell.length_b   1.000
_cell.length_c   1.000
_cell.angle_alpha   90.00
_cell.angle_beta   90.00
_cell.angle_gamma   90.00
#
_symmetry.space_group_name_H-M   'P 1'
#
loop_
_entity.id
_entity.type
_entity.pdbx_description
1 polymer ?
#
loop_
_entity_poly.entity_id
_entity_poly.type
_entity_poly.pdbx_seq_one_letter_code
_entity_poly.pdbx_strand_id
1 'polypeptide(L)'
;MDNRMEQSVPSSIPALLQRNAGQFAERPAYREKEFGIWQCWTWAEAEKEIEAFALGLLNLGVNEGDFVAIIGRNRPHFYWSMVAAQSVGAIPVPLYQDAAAEEMAYVLEHCGARFAVVEDQEQVDKVIEVQDQLHQFEHMIYVDQR
;
A
#
# COMPACT_ATOMS: atom_id res chain seq x y z
N MET A 1 41.15 -12.64 -12.41
CA MET A 1 40.51 -11.31 -12.33
C MET A 1 39.03 -11.54 -12.10
N ASP A 2 38.62 -11.42 -10.83
CA ASP A 2 37.25 -11.69 -10.38
C ASP A 2 36.39 -10.45 -10.67
N ASN A 3 35.74 -10.45 -11.81
CA ASN A 3 34.83 -9.36 -12.22
C ASN A 3 33.44 -9.59 -11.58
N ARG A 4 33.37 -9.58 -10.26
CA ARG A 4 32.12 -9.38 -9.58
C ARG A 4 31.71 -7.94 -9.85
N MET A 5 30.87 -7.73 -10.86
CA MET A 5 30.11 -6.50 -10.97
C MET A 5 29.43 -6.28 -9.61
N GLU A 6 29.87 -5.26 -8.90
CA GLU A 6 29.16 -4.74 -7.74
C GLU A 6 27.74 -4.38 -8.23
N GLN A 7 26.79 -5.31 -8.04
CA GLN A 7 25.38 -5.00 -8.25
C GLN A 7 25.06 -3.94 -7.21
N SER A 8 24.89 -2.71 -7.64
CA SER A 8 24.48 -1.63 -6.76
C SER A 8 23.22 -2.06 -6.02
N VAL A 9 23.23 -1.93 -4.69
CA VAL A 9 22.05 -2.24 -3.87
C VAL A 9 20.93 -1.29 -4.31
N PRO A 10 19.74 -1.81 -4.63
CA PRO A 10 18.60 -0.95 -4.99
C PRO A 10 18.34 0.09 -3.92
N SER A 11 18.10 1.33 -4.31
CA SER A 11 17.97 2.47 -3.42
C SER A 11 16.54 2.72 -2.90
N SER A 12 15.57 1.95 -3.38
CA SER A 12 14.17 2.10 -2.99
C SER A 12 13.48 0.74 -2.82
N ILE A 13 12.35 0.71 -2.09
CA ILE A 13 11.57 -0.52 -1.90
C ILE A 13 10.98 -1.03 -3.23
N PRO A 14 10.42 -0.20 -4.12
CA PRO A 14 10.01 -0.66 -5.44
C PRO A 14 11.15 -1.31 -6.25
N ALA A 15 12.35 -0.73 -6.22
CA ALA A 15 13.50 -1.32 -6.89
C ALA A 15 13.95 -2.66 -6.27
N LEU A 16 13.80 -2.82 -4.95
CA LEU A 16 14.01 -4.10 -4.25
C LEU A 16 12.97 -5.14 -4.68
N LEU A 17 11.70 -4.75 -4.82
CA LEU A 17 10.65 -5.62 -5.33
C LEU A 17 10.99 -6.15 -6.73
N GLN A 18 11.31 -5.25 -7.67
CA GLN A 18 11.68 -5.61 -9.04
C GLN A 18 12.87 -6.57 -9.08
N ARG A 19 13.93 -6.28 -8.29
CA ARG A 19 15.08 -7.18 -8.17
C ARG A 19 14.66 -8.55 -7.69
N ASN A 20 13.84 -8.63 -6.65
CA ASN A 20 13.41 -9.90 -6.06
C ASN A 20 12.49 -10.67 -7.01
N ALA A 21 11.59 -10.00 -7.71
CA ALA A 21 10.75 -10.62 -8.75
C ALA A 21 11.60 -11.19 -9.89
N GLY A 22 12.65 -10.49 -10.32
CA GLY A 22 13.56 -10.99 -11.34
C GLY A 22 14.46 -12.14 -10.87
N GLN A 23 14.94 -12.12 -9.62
CA GLN A 23 15.89 -13.11 -9.13
C GLN A 23 15.23 -14.33 -8.45
N PHE A 24 14.06 -14.13 -7.86
CA PHE A 24 13.37 -15.10 -7.01
C PHE A 24 11.91 -15.30 -7.41
N ALA A 25 11.57 -15.13 -8.70
CA ALA A 25 10.23 -15.09 -9.24
C ALA A 25 9.24 -16.07 -8.56
N GLU A 26 9.64 -17.35 -8.51
CA GLU A 26 8.80 -18.46 -8.02
C GLU A 26 8.88 -18.66 -6.48
N ARG A 27 9.70 -17.89 -5.77
CA ARG A 27 9.76 -18.03 -4.31
C ARG A 27 8.61 -17.28 -3.64
N PRO A 28 8.09 -17.82 -2.51
CA PRO A 28 7.08 -17.12 -1.72
C PRO A 28 7.57 -15.75 -1.24
N ALA A 29 6.79 -14.72 -1.53
CA ALA A 29 6.98 -13.36 -1.04
C ALA A 29 6.05 -13.03 0.13
N TYR A 30 4.76 -13.37 -0.01
CA TYR A 30 3.74 -13.12 0.98
C TYR A 30 2.92 -14.37 1.27
N ARG A 31 2.48 -14.48 2.51
CA ARG A 31 1.56 -15.54 2.94
C ARG A 31 0.52 -14.96 3.87
N GLU A 32 -0.72 -15.38 3.70
CA GLU A 32 -1.83 -15.04 4.56
C GLU A 32 -2.68 -16.28 4.83
N LYS A 33 -3.22 -16.40 6.03
CA LYS A 33 -4.16 -17.46 6.35
C LYS A 33 -5.57 -16.88 6.38
N GLU A 34 -6.39 -17.29 5.44
CA GLU A 34 -7.78 -16.87 5.33
C GLU A 34 -8.71 -18.10 5.37
N PHE A 35 -9.75 -18.07 6.21
CA PHE A 35 -10.68 -19.19 6.44
C PHE A 35 -9.98 -20.54 6.72
N GLY A 36 -8.84 -20.50 7.41
CA GLY A 36 -8.06 -21.71 7.70
C GLY A 36 -7.15 -22.19 6.58
N ILE A 37 -7.19 -21.56 5.41
CA ILE A 37 -6.42 -21.93 4.21
C ILE A 37 -5.27 -20.93 4.02
N TRP A 38 -4.06 -21.44 3.81
CA TRP A 38 -2.92 -20.60 3.47
C TRP A 38 -2.99 -20.15 2.02
N GLN A 39 -3.08 -18.84 1.82
CA GLN A 39 -2.80 -18.17 0.55
C GLN A 39 -1.30 -17.86 0.48
N CYS A 40 -0.72 -17.95 -0.69
CA CYS A 40 0.69 -17.69 -0.90
C CYS A 40 0.88 -16.98 -2.24
N TRP A 41 1.61 -15.89 -2.23
CA TRP A 41 2.00 -15.15 -3.43
C TRP A 41 3.51 -15.23 -3.60
N THR A 42 3.95 -15.54 -4.80
CA THR A 42 5.35 -15.49 -5.21
C THR A 42 5.78 -14.03 -5.42
N TRP A 43 7.10 -13.82 -5.58
CA TRP A 43 7.61 -12.49 -5.89
C TRP A 43 7.07 -11.95 -7.22
N ALA A 44 6.95 -12.81 -8.25
CA ALA A 44 6.40 -12.40 -9.55
C ALA A 44 4.92 -12.07 -9.49
N GLU A 45 4.12 -12.80 -8.69
CA GLU A 45 2.70 -12.51 -8.49
C GLU A 45 2.52 -11.21 -7.70
N ALA A 46 3.28 -11.03 -6.62
CA ALA A 46 3.23 -9.81 -5.81
C ALA A 46 3.62 -8.56 -6.62
N GLU A 47 4.63 -8.66 -7.50
CA GLU A 47 5.00 -7.56 -8.40
C GLU A 47 3.83 -7.15 -9.30
N LYS A 48 3.14 -8.11 -9.91
CA LYS A 48 1.98 -7.84 -10.78
C LYS A 48 0.83 -7.17 -10.04
N GLU A 49 0.52 -7.62 -8.82
CA GLU A 49 -0.51 -7.02 -7.99
C GLU A 49 -0.16 -5.57 -7.62
N ILE A 50 1.09 -5.34 -7.22
CA ILE A 50 1.58 -4.02 -6.85
C ILE A 50 1.61 -3.09 -8.06
N GLU A 51 2.03 -3.57 -9.23
CA GLU A 51 2.04 -2.79 -10.48
C GLU A 51 0.61 -2.39 -10.88
N ALA A 52 -0.33 -3.35 -10.86
CA ALA A 52 -1.73 -3.08 -11.17
C ALA A 52 -2.32 -2.03 -10.22
N PHE A 53 -2.00 -2.12 -8.93
CA PHE A 53 -2.45 -1.16 -7.93
C PHE A 53 -1.82 0.22 -8.15
N ALA A 54 -0.52 0.30 -8.45
CA ALA A 54 0.18 1.54 -8.77
C ALA A 54 -0.44 2.25 -9.98
N LEU A 55 -0.76 1.50 -11.04
CA LEU A 55 -1.46 2.03 -12.22
C LEU A 55 -2.87 2.53 -11.88
N GLY A 56 -3.57 1.84 -10.97
CA GLY A 56 -4.86 2.28 -10.43
C GLY A 56 -4.75 3.62 -9.70
N LEU A 57 -3.73 3.80 -8.86
CA LEU A 57 -3.47 5.07 -8.15
C LEU A 57 -3.20 6.21 -9.13
N LEU A 58 -2.39 5.98 -10.16
CA LEU A 58 -2.15 6.98 -11.21
C LEU A 58 -3.45 7.36 -11.95
N ASN A 59 -4.29 6.36 -12.25
CA ASN A 59 -5.57 6.61 -12.92
C ASN A 59 -6.56 7.41 -12.05
N LEU A 60 -6.46 7.30 -10.72
CA LEU A 60 -7.22 8.12 -9.76
C LEU A 60 -6.65 9.52 -9.58
N GLY A 61 -5.50 9.84 -10.18
CA GLY A 61 -4.89 11.16 -10.11
C GLY A 61 -3.90 11.34 -8.96
N VAL A 62 -3.34 10.26 -8.43
CA VAL A 62 -2.22 10.33 -7.49
C VAL A 62 -0.98 10.86 -8.21
N ASN A 63 -0.33 11.86 -7.64
CA ASN A 63 0.88 12.48 -8.15
C ASN A 63 2.08 12.24 -7.22
N GLU A 64 3.27 12.49 -7.73
CA GLU A 64 4.48 12.50 -6.91
C GLU A 64 4.34 13.49 -5.75
N GLY A 65 4.68 13.04 -4.55
CA GLY A 65 4.59 13.83 -3.32
C GLY A 65 3.22 13.81 -2.64
N ASP A 66 2.16 13.26 -3.26
CA ASP A 66 0.87 13.09 -2.58
C ASP A 66 0.99 12.12 -1.40
N PHE A 67 0.26 12.40 -0.33
CA PHE A 67 0.14 11.48 0.79
C PHE A 67 -1.03 10.51 0.57
N VAL A 68 -0.74 9.21 0.69
CA VAL A 68 -1.71 8.12 0.60
C VAL A 68 -1.78 7.42 1.95
N ALA A 69 -2.86 7.61 2.67
CA ALA A 69 -3.10 6.91 3.93
C ALA A 69 -3.38 5.42 3.67
N ILE A 70 -2.88 4.55 4.53
CA ILE A 70 -3.10 3.10 4.41
C ILE A 70 -3.53 2.58 5.78
N ILE A 71 -4.80 2.17 5.89
CA ILE A 71 -5.45 1.83 7.14
C ILE A 71 -5.87 0.36 7.12
N GLY A 72 -5.25 -0.45 7.94
CA GLY A 72 -5.55 -1.88 7.97
C GLY A 72 -4.56 -2.70 8.78
N ARG A 73 -4.78 -4.01 8.78
CA ARG A 73 -3.93 -5.00 9.43
C ARG A 73 -2.70 -5.34 8.59
N ASN A 74 -1.75 -6.01 9.19
CA ASN A 74 -0.55 -6.54 8.53
C ASN A 74 -0.90 -7.69 7.56
N ARG A 75 -1.60 -7.38 6.48
CA ARG A 75 -1.96 -8.29 5.39
C ARG A 75 -1.20 -7.94 4.11
N PRO A 76 -1.12 -8.84 3.12
CA PRO A 76 -0.42 -8.56 1.86
C PRO A 76 -0.85 -7.24 1.21
N HIS A 77 -2.16 -6.97 1.12
CA HIS A 77 -2.70 -5.75 0.52
C HIS A 77 -2.21 -4.46 1.19
N PHE A 78 -2.00 -4.47 2.52
CA PHE A 78 -1.44 -3.34 3.25
C PHE A 78 -0.03 -2.98 2.73
N TYR A 79 0.83 -3.98 2.59
CA TYR A 79 2.20 -3.79 2.08
C TYR A 79 2.21 -3.47 0.58
N TRP A 80 1.34 -4.12 -0.20
CA TRP A 80 1.22 -3.83 -1.63
C TRP A 80 0.80 -2.39 -1.88
N SER A 81 -0.15 -1.88 -1.10
CA SER A 81 -0.59 -0.47 -1.16
C SER A 81 0.56 0.48 -0.85
N MET A 82 1.39 0.16 0.17
CA MET A 82 2.57 0.97 0.50
C MET A 82 3.57 1.01 -0.65
N VAL A 83 3.91 -0.15 -1.21
CA VAL A 83 4.89 -0.23 -2.31
C VAL A 83 4.34 0.38 -3.59
N ALA A 84 3.05 0.21 -3.87
CA ALA A 84 2.38 0.83 -5.01
C ALA A 84 2.40 2.37 -4.92
N ALA A 85 2.09 2.95 -3.74
CA ALA A 85 2.21 4.39 -3.52
C ALA A 85 3.64 4.88 -3.76
N GLN A 86 4.65 4.19 -3.22
CA GLN A 86 6.05 4.53 -3.43
C GLN A 86 6.48 4.37 -4.91
N SER A 87 5.89 3.42 -5.64
CA SER A 87 6.20 3.20 -7.06
C SER A 87 5.78 4.37 -7.94
N VAL A 88 4.78 5.14 -7.53
CA VAL A 88 4.29 6.33 -8.23
C VAL A 88 4.82 7.63 -7.64
N GLY A 89 5.79 7.56 -6.72
CA GLY A 89 6.38 8.73 -6.07
C GLY A 89 5.54 9.35 -4.95
N ALA A 90 4.43 8.70 -4.57
CA ALA A 90 3.62 9.11 -3.45
C ALA A 90 4.23 8.66 -2.11
N ILE A 91 3.77 9.26 -1.03
CA ILE A 91 4.24 9.01 0.34
C ILE A 91 3.18 8.20 1.09
N PRO A 92 3.42 6.91 1.36
CA PRO A 92 2.46 6.11 2.14
C PRO A 92 2.49 6.53 3.60
N VAL A 93 1.29 6.68 4.19
CA VAL A 93 1.09 7.01 5.60
C VAL A 93 0.33 5.85 6.25
N PRO A 94 1.03 4.88 6.86
CA PRO A 94 0.38 3.75 7.51
C PRO A 94 -0.27 4.16 8.83
N LEU A 95 -1.51 3.74 9.05
CA LEU A 95 -2.26 3.94 10.28
C LEU A 95 -2.72 2.61 10.88
N TYR A 96 -2.84 2.60 12.20
CA TYR A 96 -3.44 1.47 12.90
C TYR A 96 -4.95 1.39 12.66
N GLN A 97 -5.45 0.20 12.37
CA GLN A 97 -6.87 -0.07 12.26
C GLN A 97 -7.67 0.21 13.54
N ASP A 98 -7.01 0.03 14.72
CA ASP A 98 -7.64 0.18 16.02
C ASP A 98 -7.72 1.66 16.48
N ALA A 99 -7.19 2.59 15.68
CA ALA A 99 -7.31 4.02 15.97
C ALA A 99 -8.79 4.45 15.92
N ALA A 100 -9.16 5.34 16.82
CA ALA A 100 -10.48 5.96 16.81
C ALA A 100 -10.63 6.89 15.58
N ALA A 101 -11.87 7.15 15.15
CA ALA A 101 -12.13 7.97 13.98
C ALA A 101 -11.49 9.37 14.09
N GLU A 102 -11.55 9.99 15.27
CA GLU A 102 -10.93 11.30 15.52
C GLU A 102 -9.39 11.28 15.45
N GLU A 103 -8.76 10.18 15.88
CA GLU A 103 -7.31 10.01 15.74
C GLU A 103 -6.92 9.85 14.27
N MET A 104 -7.71 9.11 13.50
CA MET A 104 -7.54 8.98 12.05
C MET A 104 -7.71 10.34 11.37
N ALA A 105 -8.75 11.09 11.73
CA ALA A 105 -8.99 12.45 11.21
C ALA A 105 -7.80 13.37 11.44
N TYR A 106 -7.24 13.35 12.66
CA TYR A 106 -6.06 14.14 12.98
C TYR A 106 -4.87 13.81 12.06
N VAL A 107 -4.57 12.52 11.87
CA VAL A 107 -3.44 12.11 11.03
C VAL A 107 -3.67 12.45 9.55
N LEU A 108 -4.87 12.15 9.04
CA LEU A 108 -5.25 12.39 7.65
C LEU A 108 -5.18 13.89 7.30
N GLU A 109 -5.74 14.73 8.16
CA GLU A 109 -5.74 16.18 7.97
C GLU A 109 -4.32 16.76 8.16
N HIS A 110 -3.58 16.31 9.18
CA HIS A 110 -2.23 16.79 9.47
C HIS A 110 -1.24 16.53 8.32
N CYS A 111 -1.31 15.35 7.69
CA CYS A 111 -0.46 15.05 6.54
C CYS A 111 -1.04 15.57 5.22
N GLY A 112 -2.30 16.01 5.19
CA GLY A 112 -2.98 16.45 3.97
C GLY A 112 -3.23 15.31 3.01
N ALA A 113 -3.63 14.12 3.52
CA ALA A 113 -3.89 12.97 2.69
C ALA A 113 -5.07 13.20 1.76
N ARG A 114 -4.82 13.11 0.45
CA ARG A 114 -5.87 13.17 -0.58
C ARG A 114 -6.52 11.81 -0.81
N PHE A 115 -5.81 10.74 -0.52
CA PHE A 115 -6.22 9.36 -0.80
C PHE A 115 -6.07 8.50 0.45
N ALA A 116 -6.99 7.56 0.64
CA ALA A 116 -6.84 6.50 1.64
C ALA A 116 -7.14 5.14 1.03
N VAL A 117 -6.31 4.15 1.38
CA VAL A 117 -6.58 2.74 1.16
C VAL A 117 -6.99 2.15 2.49
N VAL A 118 -8.20 1.60 2.55
CA VAL A 118 -8.77 1.03 3.78
C VAL A 118 -9.08 -0.45 3.60
N GLU A 119 -8.89 -1.24 4.66
CA GLU A 119 -8.99 -2.70 4.55
C GLU A 119 -10.41 -3.18 4.37
N ASP A 120 -11.33 -2.75 5.24
CA ASP A 120 -12.67 -3.31 5.36
C ASP A 120 -13.72 -2.24 5.70
N GLN A 121 -14.98 -2.69 5.87
CA GLN A 121 -16.12 -1.82 6.14
C GLN A 121 -15.95 -1.01 7.43
N GLU A 122 -15.33 -1.55 8.47
CA GLU A 122 -15.11 -0.82 9.72
C GLU A 122 -14.24 0.43 9.48
N GLN A 123 -13.19 0.29 8.68
CA GLN A 123 -12.31 1.40 8.35
C GLN A 123 -12.99 2.40 7.40
N VAL A 124 -13.82 1.92 6.47
CA VAL A 124 -14.67 2.77 5.63
C VAL A 124 -15.57 3.64 6.49
N ASP A 125 -16.28 3.04 7.44
CA ASP A 125 -17.22 3.76 8.31
C ASP A 125 -16.52 4.82 9.16
N LYS A 126 -15.32 4.51 9.72
CA LYS A 126 -14.52 5.49 10.48
C LYS A 126 -14.11 6.69 9.62
N VAL A 127 -13.69 6.48 8.38
CA VAL A 127 -13.31 7.59 7.50
C VAL A 127 -14.54 8.41 7.09
N ILE A 128 -15.68 7.77 6.82
CA ILE A 128 -16.94 8.46 6.51
C ILE A 128 -17.40 9.32 7.70
N GLU A 129 -17.29 8.81 8.93
CA GLU A 129 -17.69 9.53 10.15
C GLU A 129 -16.98 10.88 10.28
N VAL A 130 -15.74 10.98 9.81
CA VAL A 130 -14.91 12.18 9.97
C VAL A 130 -14.65 12.93 8.65
N GLN A 131 -15.25 12.51 7.54
CA GLN A 131 -14.98 13.06 6.21
C GLN A 131 -15.15 14.58 6.13
N ASP A 132 -16.10 15.15 6.87
CA ASP A 132 -16.37 16.61 6.90
C ASP A 132 -15.20 17.41 7.52
N GLN A 133 -14.27 16.75 8.22
CA GLN A 133 -13.07 17.33 8.80
C GLN A 133 -11.86 17.25 7.86
N LEU A 134 -11.97 16.50 6.76
CA LEU A 134 -10.85 16.20 5.86
C LEU A 134 -10.91 17.10 4.61
N HIS A 135 -10.26 18.26 4.70
CA HIS A 135 -10.40 19.30 3.67
C HIS A 135 -9.76 18.98 2.32
N GLN A 136 -8.73 18.12 2.29
CA GLN A 136 -8.01 17.74 1.08
C GLN A 136 -8.35 16.34 0.58
N PHE A 137 -9.19 15.61 1.32
CA PHE A 137 -9.50 14.22 1.03
C PHE A 137 -10.40 14.09 -0.21
N GLU A 138 -10.00 13.24 -1.16
CA GLU A 138 -10.70 13.10 -2.44
C GLU A 138 -11.26 11.69 -2.67
N HIS A 139 -10.43 10.65 -2.38
CA HIS A 139 -10.79 9.28 -2.72
C HIS A 139 -10.46 8.30 -1.60
N MET A 140 -11.38 7.39 -1.37
CA MET A 140 -11.19 6.22 -0.52
C MET A 140 -11.27 4.94 -1.39
N ILE A 141 -10.26 4.10 -1.25
CA ILE A 141 -10.13 2.82 -1.92
C ILE A 141 -10.26 1.74 -0.86
N TYR A 142 -11.22 0.84 -0.97
CA TYR A 142 -11.35 -0.28 -0.03
C TYR A 142 -10.95 -1.59 -0.68
N VAL A 143 -10.34 -2.47 0.12
CA VAL A 143 -9.74 -3.74 -0.34
C VAL A 143 -10.74 -4.89 -0.24
N ASP A 144 -11.49 -4.97 0.85
CA ASP A 144 -12.42 -6.07 1.12
C ASP A 144 -13.86 -5.55 1.17
N GLN A 145 -14.74 -6.16 0.38
CA GLN A 145 -16.17 -5.80 0.30
C GLN A 145 -17.03 -6.41 1.42
N ARG A 146 -16.42 -7.04 2.41
CA ARG A 146 -17.12 -7.72 3.51
C ARG A 146 -17.19 -6.89 4.77
#